data_6d3e4537d2c296e8cc6ae5cc11c82628
#
_entry.id   6d3e4537d2c296e8cc6ae5cc11c82628
#
_cell.length_a   1.000
_cell.length_b   1.000
_cell.length_c   1.000
_cell.angle_alpha   90.00
_cell.angle_beta   90.00
_cell.angle_gamma   90.00
#
_symmetry.space_group_name_H-M   'P 1'
#
loop_
_entity.id
_entity.type
_entity.pdbx_description
1 polymer ?
#
loop_
_entity_poly.entity_id
_entity_poly.type
_entity_poly.pdbx_seq_one_letter_code
_entity_poly.pdbx_strand_id
1 'polypeptide(L)'
;MIHSIKRHQFLLLFMIILMCSPALPALARILTSPLSQSVCEKLAPSFEAELARFNAQLGDPIFIRIFKESNELEVWIKGGKQYSLFKTYEICSYSGELGPKQQEGDRQSPEGFYFVQSNHLNPFSSFHLSFNIGYPNNYDKAYGRTGSALMVHGSCVSIGCFAMTDPKVEEIYTLAEAALKNSQPFFRVHIFPFRMTAENMARHKHSKWIKFWENLKEGYDLFEMDRVPPDTTVKQKKYVFDTDDRYTKAISNRSYSAKISQVR
;
A
#
# COMPACT_ATOMS: atom_id res chain seq x y z
N MET A 1 -19.05 30.71 61.38
CA MET A 1 -19.76 30.37 60.13
C MET A 1 -18.88 30.58 58.85
N ILE A 2 -17.56 30.73 58.98
CA ILE A 2 -16.64 31.04 57.85
C ILE A 2 -15.72 29.82 57.47
N HIS A 3 -15.69 28.78 58.31
CA HIS A 3 -14.82 27.61 58.04
C HIS A 3 -15.44 26.48 57.17
N SER A 4 -16.76 26.50 56.92
CA SER A 4 -17.44 25.46 56.15
C SER A 4 -17.38 25.68 54.65
N ILE A 5 -17.24 26.89 54.15
CA ILE A 5 -17.27 27.24 52.70
C ILE A 5 -15.98 26.87 51.99
N LYS A 6 -14.81 26.92 52.69
CA LYS A 6 -13.51 26.55 52.06
C LYS A 6 -13.31 25.05 51.84
N ARG A 7 -14.02 24.21 52.58
CA ARG A 7 -13.86 22.73 52.44
C ARG A 7 -14.61 22.15 51.24
N HIS A 8 -15.69 22.80 50.84
CA HIS A 8 -16.47 22.34 49.64
C HIS A 8 -15.87 22.83 48.34
N GLN A 9 -15.19 23.94 48.29
CA GLN A 9 -14.49 24.41 47.08
C GLN A 9 -13.24 23.57 46.76
N PHE A 10 -12.54 23.06 47.77
CA PHE A 10 -11.41 22.14 47.54
C PHE A 10 -11.84 20.78 47.05
N LEU A 11 -12.98 20.25 47.48
CA LEU A 11 -13.53 18.97 47.01
C LEU A 11 -14.05 19.08 45.57
N LEU A 12 -14.60 20.20 45.16
CA LEU A 12 -15.07 20.45 43.77
C LEU A 12 -13.88 20.59 42.79
N LEU A 13 -12.79 21.20 43.22
CA LEU A 13 -11.57 21.31 42.36
C LEU A 13 -10.86 19.98 42.16
N PHE A 14 -10.89 19.07 43.14
CA PHE A 14 -10.33 17.73 43.04
C PHE A 14 -11.17 16.79 42.16
N MET A 15 -12.48 17.02 42.08
CA MET A 15 -13.40 16.22 41.24
C MET A 15 -13.34 16.57 39.75
N ILE A 16 -12.93 17.80 39.41
CA ILE A 16 -12.82 18.25 38.00
C ILE A 16 -11.51 17.73 37.35
N ILE A 17 -10.44 17.49 38.14
CA ILE A 17 -9.16 16.97 37.59
C ILE A 17 -9.22 15.48 37.23
N LEU A 18 -10.20 14.73 37.72
CA LEU A 18 -10.33 13.28 37.48
C LEU A 18 -11.08 12.90 36.19
N MET A 19 -11.58 13.87 35.42
CA MET A 19 -12.39 13.62 34.20
C MET A 19 -11.64 13.82 32.87
N CYS A 20 -10.36 14.15 32.89
CA CYS A 20 -9.59 14.34 31.66
C CYS A 20 -8.52 13.25 31.52
N SER A 21 -8.92 11.97 31.58
CA SER A 21 -8.09 10.90 31.07
C SER A 21 -8.10 10.97 29.55
N PRO A 22 -6.96 11.20 28.87
CA PRO A 22 -6.93 11.09 27.43
C PRO A 22 -7.35 9.66 27.08
N ALA A 23 -8.43 9.53 26.32
CA ALA A 23 -8.81 8.25 25.73
C ALA A 23 -7.63 7.81 24.86
N LEU A 24 -6.87 6.83 25.30
CA LEU A 24 -5.85 6.17 24.48
C LEU A 24 -6.60 5.66 23.24
N PRO A 25 -6.11 5.97 22.01
CA PRO A 25 -6.71 5.43 20.81
C PRO A 25 -6.71 3.91 20.94
N ALA A 26 -7.89 3.29 20.86
CA ALA A 26 -8.00 1.85 20.82
C ALA A 26 -7.25 1.37 19.57
N LEU A 27 -6.08 0.78 19.74
CA LEU A 27 -5.37 0.08 18.67
C LEU A 27 -6.33 -0.95 18.11
N ALA A 28 -6.71 -0.81 16.84
CA ALA A 28 -7.60 -1.75 16.17
C ALA A 28 -6.96 -3.15 16.28
N ARG A 29 -7.63 -4.06 16.99
CA ARG A 29 -7.11 -5.41 17.21
C ARG A 29 -7.05 -6.13 15.87
N ILE A 30 -5.86 -6.48 15.43
CA ILE A 30 -5.65 -7.27 14.21
C ILE A 30 -6.19 -8.69 14.46
N LEU A 31 -7.01 -9.17 13.53
CA LEU A 31 -7.52 -10.52 13.53
C LEU A 31 -6.37 -11.50 13.24
N THR A 32 -6.26 -12.56 14.05
CA THR A 32 -5.23 -13.61 13.87
C THR A 32 -5.87 -14.99 13.88
N SER A 33 -5.21 -15.96 13.27
CA SER A 33 -5.55 -17.39 13.33
C SER A 33 -4.36 -18.19 13.88
N PRO A 34 -4.54 -19.46 14.29
CA PRO A 34 -3.42 -20.32 14.65
C PRO A 34 -2.37 -20.43 13.54
N LEU A 35 -2.82 -20.47 12.27
CA LEU A 35 -1.95 -20.48 11.11
C LEU A 35 -1.12 -19.20 11.03
N SER A 36 -1.76 -18.00 11.04
CA SER A 36 -1.03 -16.73 10.92
C SER A 36 -0.04 -16.53 12.07
N GLN A 37 -0.41 -16.93 13.29
CA GLN A 37 0.48 -16.85 14.45
C GLN A 37 1.71 -17.74 14.27
N SER A 38 1.51 -19.02 13.94
CA SER A 38 2.59 -19.98 13.72
C SER A 38 3.55 -19.54 12.60
N VAL A 39 3.00 -19.02 11.49
CA VAL A 39 3.78 -18.50 10.37
C VAL A 39 4.61 -17.30 10.77
N CYS A 40 4.00 -16.31 11.43
CA CYS A 40 4.71 -15.09 11.87
C CYS A 40 5.81 -15.43 12.88
N GLU A 41 5.54 -16.30 13.86
CA GLU A 41 6.54 -16.73 14.84
C GLU A 41 7.72 -17.46 14.19
N LYS A 42 7.46 -18.32 13.21
CA LYS A 42 8.47 -19.07 12.46
C LYS A 42 9.39 -18.15 11.63
N LEU A 43 8.81 -17.13 10.99
CA LEU A 43 9.54 -16.26 10.05
C LEU A 43 10.21 -15.05 10.71
N ALA A 44 9.73 -14.60 11.87
CA ALA A 44 10.24 -13.42 12.55
C ALA A 44 11.77 -13.41 12.73
N PRO A 45 12.45 -14.48 13.22
CA PRO A 45 13.90 -14.44 13.43
C PRO A 45 14.72 -14.25 12.15
N SER A 46 14.28 -14.82 11.02
CA SER A 46 14.95 -14.64 9.74
C SER A 46 14.77 -13.22 9.21
N PHE A 47 13.58 -12.65 9.34
CA PHE A 47 13.31 -11.28 8.93
C PHE A 47 14.08 -10.25 9.76
N GLU A 48 14.21 -10.43 11.06
CA GLU A 48 15.03 -9.55 11.91
C GLU A 48 16.48 -9.50 11.42
N ALA A 49 17.07 -10.64 11.08
CA ALA A 49 18.43 -10.72 10.53
C ALA A 49 18.56 -10.11 9.13
N GLU A 50 17.57 -10.32 8.25
CA GLU A 50 17.57 -9.78 6.89
C GLU A 50 17.36 -8.26 6.88
N LEU A 51 16.39 -7.76 7.65
CA LEU A 51 16.00 -6.34 7.71
C LEU A 51 17.07 -5.44 8.31
N ALA A 52 17.90 -5.97 9.21
CA ALA A 52 19.05 -5.23 9.79
C ALA A 52 19.98 -4.67 8.70
N ARG A 53 20.11 -5.34 7.55
CA ARG A 53 20.90 -4.88 6.38
C ARG A 53 20.34 -3.62 5.73
N PHE A 54 19.07 -3.31 5.96
CA PHE A 54 18.35 -2.14 5.46
C PHE A 54 18.19 -1.06 6.52
N ASN A 55 18.86 -1.20 7.67
CA ASN A 55 18.65 -0.36 8.84
C ASN A 55 17.19 -0.30 9.26
N ALA A 56 16.52 -1.45 9.19
CA ALA A 56 15.11 -1.66 9.47
C ALA A 56 14.92 -2.87 10.40
N GLN A 57 13.74 -2.97 11.00
CA GLN A 57 13.33 -4.07 11.86
C GLN A 57 11.95 -4.59 11.46
N LEU A 58 11.59 -5.77 11.94
CA LEU A 58 10.25 -6.32 11.72
C LEU A 58 9.21 -5.43 12.41
N GLY A 59 8.22 -4.99 11.63
CA GLY A 59 7.21 -4.02 12.06
C GLY A 59 7.45 -2.59 11.57
N ASP A 60 8.59 -2.30 10.97
CA ASP A 60 8.79 -1.03 10.28
C ASP A 60 7.83 -0.90 9.07
N PRO A 61 7.48 0.34 8.66
CA PRO A 61 6.51 0.57 7.62
C PRO A 61 6.90 -0.09 6.30
N ILE A 62 5.94 -0.77 5.68
CA ILE A 62 6.08 -1.39 4.36
C ILE A 62 5.29 -0.66 3.28
N PHE A 63 5.68 -0.91 2.05
CA PHE A 63 5.00 -0.51 0.83
C PHE A 63 5.11 -1.62 -0.21
N ILE A 64 4.04 -1.85 -0.99
CA ILE A 64 4.00 -2.91 -2.00
C ILE A 64 3.80 -2.30 -3.38
N ARG A 65 4.56 -2.80 -4.38
CA ARG A 65 4.31 -2.54 -5.80
C ARG A 65 4.09 -3.85 -6.54
N ILE A 66 3.16 -3.84 -7.47
CA ILE A 66 2.85 -4.99 -8.34
C ILE A 66 3.01 -4.55 -9.79
N PHE A 67 3.66 -5.39 -10.58
CA PHE A 67 3.86 -5.20 -12.03
C PHE A 67 3.30 -6.42 -12.76
N LYS A 68 2.20 -6.21 -13.51
CA LYS A 68 1.48 -7.31 -14.17
C LYS A 68 2.30 -7.95 -15.29
N GLU A 69 2.89 -7.17 -16.18
CA GLU A 69 3.63 -7.68 -17.34
C GLU A 69 4.84 -8.54 -16.96
N SER A 70 5.54 -8.19 -15.88
CA SER A 70 6.70 -8.96 -15.41
C SER A 70 6.37 -9.99 -14.32
N ASN A 71 5.10 -10.13 -13.92
CA ASN A 71 4.67 -11.02 -12.84
C ASN A 71 5.42 -10.77 -11.52
N GLU A 72 5.64 -9.51 -11.13
CA GLU A 72 6.43 -9.18 -9.96
C GLU A 72 5.60 -8.47 -8.89
N LEU A 73 5.81 -8.87 -7.63
CA LEU A 73 5.39 -8.15 -6.44
C LEU A 73 6.64 -7.76 -5.65
N GLU A 74 6.84 -6.47 -5.46
CA GLU A 74 7.91 -5.91 -4.66
C GLU A 74 7.42 -5.53 -3.27
N VAL A 75 8.14 -5.92 -2.24
CA VAL A 75 7.98 -5.41 -0.87
C VAL A 75 9.12 -4.45 -0.57
N TRP A 76 8.76 -3.25 -0.20
CA TRP A 76 9.66 -2.18 0.19
C TRP A 76 9.53 -1.94 1.69
N ILE A 77 10.65 -1.70 2.38
CA ILE A 77 10.71 -1.45 3.82
C ILE A 77 11.30 -0.08 4.10
N LYS A 78 10.77 0.62 5.10
CA LYS A 78 11.23 1.96 5.46
C LYS A 78 12.34 1.89 6.49
N GLY A 79 13.59 1.99 6.04
CA GLY A 79 14.76 2.16 6.90
C GLY A 79 15.14 3.65 7.01
N GLY A 80 14.62 4.36 8.02
CA GLY A 80 14.86 5.80 8.16
C GLY A 80 13.86 6.67 7.38
N LYS A 81 14.33 7.58 6.49
CA LYS A 81 13.45 8.52 5.77
C LYS A 81 12.85 7.95 4.50
N GLN A 82 13.51 7.01 3.85
CA GLN A 82 13.17 6.46 2.54
C GLN A 82 12.88 4.96 2.63
N TYR A 83 12.20 4.45 1.61
CA TYR A 83 11.97 3.02 1.43
C TYR A 83 13.08 2.40 0.58
N SER A 84 13.53 1.22 0.97
CA SER A 84 14.46 0.37 0.23
C SER A 84 13.73 -0.87 -0.27
N LEU A 85 14.07 -1.36 -1.47
CA LEU A 85 13.55 -2.62 -1.97
C LEU A 85 14.08 -3.75 -1.09
N PHE A 86 13.18 -4.37 -0.34
CA PHE A 86 13.54 -5.49 0.52
C PHE A 86 13.56 -6.79 -0.27
N LYS A 87 12.46 -7.10 -0.97
CA LYS A 87 12.33 -8.37 -1.69
C LYS A 87 11.41 -8.24 -2.90
N THR A 88 11.73 -8.96 -3.97
CA THR A 88 10.87 -9.14 -5.14
C THR A 88 10.40 -10.59 -5.20
N TYR A 89 9.09 -10.78 -5.31
CA TYR A 89 8.45 -12.08 -5.43
C TYR A 89 7.84 -12.22 -6.82
N GLU A 90 8.05 -13.35 -7.44
CA GLU A 90 7.32 -13.73 -8.65
C GLU A 90 5.87 -14.08 -8.29
N ILE A 91 4.91 -13.43 -8.94
CA ILE A 91 3.48 -13.73 -8.84
C ILE A 91 3.21 -15.05 -9.53
N CYS A 92 2.60 -16.01 -8.82
CA CYS A 92 2.28 -17.31 -9.39
C CYS A 92 1.19 -17.22 -10.45
N SER A 93 0.14 -16.45 -10.18
CA SER A 93 -0.96 -16.23 -11.13
C SER A 93 -1.69 -14.94 -10.83
N TYR A 94 -2.01 -14.22 -11.88
CA TYR A 94 -3.07 -13.20 -11.91
C TYR A 94 -3.92 -13.43 -13.16
N SER A 95 -5.04 -12.73 -13.34
CA SER A 95 -5.91 -12.97 -14.48
C SER A 95 -6.25 -11.70 -15.25
N GLY A 96 -6.61 -11.87 -16.51
CA GLY A 96 -6.87 -10.82 -17.46
C GLY A 96 -5.63 -10.29 -18.16
N GLU A 97 -5.79 -9.17 -18.84
CA GLU A 97 -4.76 -8.50 -19.64
C GLU A 97 -4.21 -7.25 -18.94
N LEU A 98 -3.31 -6.52 -19.61
CA LEU A 98 -2.90 -5.18 -19.16
C LEU A 98 -4.09 -4.22 -19.31
N GLY A 99 -4.35 -3.47 -18.26
CA GLY A 99 -5.49 -2.58 -18.10
C GLY A 99 -6.20 -2.78 -16.77
N PRO A 100 -6.99 -1.80 -16.33
CA PRO A 100 -7.69 -1.85 -15.06
C PRO A 100 -8.91 -2.79 -15.11
N LYS A 101 -9.28 -3.34 -13.96
CA LYS A 101 -10.56 -4.01 -13.76
C LYS A 101 -11.72 -3.03 -13.97
N GLN A 102 -12.80 -3.47 -14.64
CA GLN A 102 -13.95 -2.64 -14.98
C GLN A 102 -15.22 -3.03 -14.21
N GLN A 103 -15.50 -4.33 -14.11
CA GLN A 103 -16.76 -4.80 -13.54
C GLN A 103 -16.58 -6.12 -12.80
N GLU A 104 -17.52 -6.40 -11.93
CA GLU A 104 -17.61 -7.70 -11.28
C GLU A 104 -17.67 -8.83 -12.31
N GLY A 105 -16.97 -9.95 -12.05
CA GLY A 105 -16.97 -11.11 -12.95
C GLY A 105 -16.12 -10.98 -14.21
N ASP A 106 -15.46 -9.84 -14.48
CA ASP A 106 -14.63 -9.66 -15.69
C ASP A 106 -13.30 -10.43 -15.66
N ARG A 107 -13.00 -11.12 -14.57
CA ARG A 107 -11.76 -11.89 -14.34
C ARG A 107 -10.50 -11.07 -14.58
N GLN A 108 -10.56 -9.76 -14.33
CA GLN A 108 -9.47 -8.83 -14.55
C GLN A 108 -8.82 -8.41 -13.23
N SER A 109 -7.52 -8.56 -13.12
CA SER A 109 -6.73 -8.00 -12.01
C SER A 109 -6.62 -6.47 -12.17
N PRO A 110 -6.79 -5.71 -11.08
CA PRO A 110 -6.86 -4.25 -11.14
C PRO A 110 -5.50 -3.59 -11.37
N GLU A 111 -5.53 -2.30 -11.72
CA GLU A 111 -4.40 -1.38 -11.75
C GLU A 111 -4.80 -0.08 -11.05
N GLY A 112 -3.88 0.52 -10.29
CA GLY A 112 -4.16 1.76 -9.55
C GLY A 112 -3.43 1.83 -8.20
N PHE A 113 -3.87 2.79 -7.39
CA PHE A 113 -3.31 3.09 -6.06
C PHE A 113 -4.30 2.66 -4.98
N TYR A 114 -3.92 1.65 -4.21
CA TYR A 114 -4.74 1.03 -3.17
C TYR A 114 -4.05 1.11 -1.82
N PHE A 115 -4.76 0.77 -0.76
CA PHE A 115 -4.20 0.68 0.58
C PHE A 115 -4.86 -0.45 1.39
N VAL A 116 -4.08 -1.02 2.29
CA VAL A 116 -4.47 -2.13 3.16
C VAL A 116 -4.38 -1.68 4.60
N GLN A 117 -5.49 -1.82 5.33
CA GLN A 117 -5.62 -1.58 6.77
C GLN A 117 -5.68 -2.91 7.53
N SER A 118 -5.62 -2.86 8.85
CA SER A 118 -5.66 -4.05 9.71
C SER A 118 -6.88 -4.95 9.47
N ASN A 119 -8.05 -4.37 9.20
CA ASN A 119 -9.28 -5.11 8.90
C ASN A 119 -9.33 -5.71 7.48
N HIS A 120 -8.33 -5.42 6.65
CA HIS A 120 -8.18 -6.04 5.34
C HIS A 120 -7.39 -7.36 5.39
N LEU A 121 -6.68 -7.64 6.50
CA LEU A 121 -6.01 -8.92 6.68
C LEU A 121 -7.04 -10.03 6.86
N ASN A 122 -6.83 -11.16 6.18
CA ASN A 122 -7.67 -12.34 6.29
C ASN A 122 -6.84 -13.58 6.66
N PRO A 123 -6.65 -13.85 7.96
CA PRO A 123 -5.91 -15.01 8.44
C PRO A 123 -6.69 -16.34 8.31
N PHE A 124 -7.97 -16.29 7.92
CA PHE A 124 -8.84 -17.44 7.70
C PHE A 124 -9.18 -17.64 6.22
N SER A 125 -8.28 -17.21 5.34
CA SER A 125 -8.46 -17.33 3.90
C SER A 125 -8.52 -18.79 3.45
N SER A 126 -9.47 -19.10 2.53
CA SER A 126 -9.51 -20.40 1.86
C SER A 126 -8.29 -20.66 0.95
N PHE A 127 -7.50 -19.63 0.69
CA PHE A 127 -6.25 -19.68 -0.05
C PHE A 127 -5.05 -19.40 0.88
N HIS A 128 -4.98 -20.14 1.97
CA HIS A 128 -3.93 -20.07 2.99
C HIS A 128 -4.01 -18.77 3.83
N LEU A 129 -3.27 -17.75 3.49
CA LEU A 129 -3.33 -16.40 4.06
C LEU A 129 -3.63 -15.39 2.96
N SER A 130 -4.29 -14.27 3.30
CA SER A 130 -4.54 -13.23 2.32
C SER A 130 -4.75 -11.85 2.94
N PHE A 131 -4.71 -10.81 2.10
CA PHE A 131 -5.23 -9.49 2.44
C PHE A 131 -5.95 -8.88 1.25
N ASN A 132 -7.02 -8.13 1.55
CA ASN A 132 -7.79 -7.38 0.56
C ASN A 132 -7.05 -6.09 0.21
N ILE A 133 -6.89 -5.80 -1.08
CA ILE A 133 -6.20 -4.58 -1.54
C ILE A 133 -7.05 -3.31 -1.44
N GLY A 134 -8.36 -3.44 -1.10
CA GLY A 134 -9.27 -2.30 -0.98
C GLY A 134 -9.89 -1.84 -2.31
N TYR A 135 -10.02 -2.74 -3.30
CA TYR A 135 -10.77 -2.47 -4.52
C TYR A 135 -12.29 -2.46 -4.23
N PRO A 136 -13.10 -1.58 -4.86
CA PRO A 136 -12.72 -0.44 -5.70
C PRO A 136 -12.30 0.79 -4.86
N ASN A 137 -11.25 1.47 -5.32
CA ASN A 137 -10.83 2.74 -4.72
C ASN A 137 -11.69 3.92 -5.24
N ASN A 138 -11.37 5.16 -4.84
CA ASN A 138 -12.13 6.34 -5.25
C ASN A 138 -12.04 6.60 -6.77
N TYR A 139 -10.95 6.25 -7.43
CA TYR A 139 -10.82 6.35 -8.88
C TYR A 139 -11.74 5.36 -9.58
N ASP A 140 -11.73 4.11 -9.14
CA ASP A 140 -12.58 3.06 -9.69
C ASP A 140 -14.06 3.42 -9.55
N LYS A 141 -14.47 3.89 -8.37
CA LYS A 141 -15.83 4.37 -8.09
C LYS A 141 -16.23 5.56 -8.99
N ALA A 142 -15.31 6.51 -9.22
CA ALA A 142 -15.57 7.66 -10.09
C ALA A 142 -15.82 7.25 -11.56
N TYR A 143 -15.29 6.08 -11.98
CA TYR A 143 -15.54 5.50 -13.29
C TYR A 143 -16.68 4.48 -13.31
N GLY A 144 -17.40 4.29 -12.20
CA GLY A 144 -18.49 3.31 -12.09
C GLY A 144 -18.02 1.85 -12.15
N ARG A 145 -16.75 1.59 -11.83
CA ARG A 145 -16.21 0.22 -11.79
C ARG A 145 -16.78 -0.54 -10.61
N THR A 146 -17.06 -1.82 -10.80
CA THR A 146 -17.68 -2.68 -9.79
C THR A 146 -16.87 -3.92 -9.48
N GLY A 147 -17.23 -4.60 -8.40
CA GLY A 147 -16.58 -5.78 -7.86
C GLY A 147 -16.02 -5.53 -6.47
N SER A 148 -15.52 -6.59 -5.85
CA SER A 148 -15.00 -6.58 -4.48
C SER A 148 -14.03 -7.73 -4.25
N ALA A 149 -13.49 -7.83 -3.03
CA ALA A 149 -12.71 -8.98 -2.56
C ALA A 149 -11.53 -9.35 -3.47
N LEU A 150 -10.81 -8.34 -4.00
CA LEU A 150 -9.56 -8.57 -4.71
C LEU A 150 -8.42 -8.68 -3.69
N MET A 151 -7.74 -9.82 -3.71
CA MET A 151 -6.77 -10.22 -2.69
C MET A 151 -5.37 -10.41 -3.28
N VAL A 152 -4.37 -10.23 -2.41
CA VAL A 152 -3.09 -10.94 -2.50
C VAL A 152 -3.21 -12.16 -1.60
N HIS A 153 -2.96 -13.38 -2.10
CA HIS A 153 -3.24 -14.64 -1.37
C HIS A 153 -2.27 -15.77 -1.75
N GLY A 154 -2.29 -16.83 -0.97
CA GLY A 154 -1.57 -18.07 -1.25
C GLY A 154 -2.16 -18.87 -2.42
N SER A 155 -1.76 -20.15 -2.56
CA SER A 155 -2.10 -20.97 -3.73
C SER A 155 -1.62 -20.36 -5.06
N CYS A 156 -2.08 -20.91 -6.21
CA CYS A 156 -1.66 -20.45 -7.55
C CYS A 156 -2.84 -20.38 -8.54
N VAL A 157 -4.03 -19.98 -8.08
CA VAL A 157 -5.22 -19.82 -8.92
C VAL A 157 -5.78 -18.42 -8.78
N SER A 158 -6.22 -17.79 -9.87
CA SER A 158 -6.77 -16.44 -9.85
C SER A 158 -7.93 -16.27 -10.84
N ILE A 159 -8.91 -15.44 -10.41
CA ILE A 159 -9.99 -14.90 -11.25
C ILE A 159 -10.11 -13.38 -11.05
N GLY A 160 -8.99 -12.69 -10.74
CA GLY A 160 -8.92 -11.25 -10.47
C GLY A 160 -7.93 -10.87 -9.36
N CYS A 161 -7.56 -11.82 -8.50
CA CYS A 161 -6.60 -11.66 -7.40
C CYS A 161 -5.14 -11.76 -7.89
N PHE A 162 -4.20 -11.65 -6.94
CA PHE A 162 -2.77 -11.94 -7.15
C PHE A 162 -2.39 -13.13 -6.26
N ALA A 163 -2.24 -14.31 -6.87
CA ALA A 163 -1.86 -15.54 -6.20
C ALA A 163 -0.33 -15.66 -6.13
N MET A 164 0.21 -15.85 -4.91
CA MET A 164 1.65 -15.78 -4.65
C MET A 164 2.30 -17.14 -4.39
N THR A 165 1.56 -18.22 -4.21
CA THR A 165 1.91 -19.47 -3.51
C THR A 165 1.95 -19.31 -1.99
N ASP A 166 1.78 -20.43 -1.26
CA ASP A 166 1.73 -20.39 0.20
C ASP A 166 3.02 -19.87 0.85
N PRO A 167 4.22 -20.33 0.46
CA PRO A 167 5.45 -19.81 1.07
C PRO A 167 5.68 -18.33 0.84
N LYS A 168 5.35 -17.80 -0.35
CA LYS A 168 5.54 -16.39 -0.67
C LYS A 168 4.54 -15.50 0.08
N VAL A 169 3.26 -15.93 0.16
CA VAL A 169 2.26 -15.15 0.91
C VAL A 169 2.52 -15.19 2.41
N GLU A 170 3.08 -16.27 2.96
CA GLU A 170 3.51 -16.32 4.37
C GLU A 170 4.50 -15.20 4.69
N GLU A 171 5.51 -15.02 3.85
CA GLU A 171 6.50 -13.95 4.02
C GLU A 171 5.86 -12.56 3.91
N ILE A 172 5.08 -12.31 2.85
CA ILE A 172 4.43 -11.03 2.60
C ILE A 172 3.43 -10.70 3.72
N TYR A 173 2.64 -11.69 4.15
CA TYR A 173 1.66 -11.52 5.22
C TYR A 173 2.33 -11.22 6.57
N THR A 174 3.42 -11.89 6.91
CA THR A 174 4.18 -11.64 8.13
C THR A 174 4.69 -10.20 8.19
N LEU A 175 5.28 -9.68 7.11
CA LEU A 175 5.71 -8.28 7.02
C LEU A 175 4.53 -7.31 7.13
N ALA A 176 3.41 -7.60 6.46
CA ALA A 176 2.21 -6.79 6.48
C ALA A 176 1.56 -6.74 7.87
N GLU A 177 1.39 -7.89 8.51
CA GLU A 177 0.84 -8.00 9.86
C GLU A 177 1.71 -7.28 10.88
N ALA A 178 3.03 -7.48 10.82
CA ALA A 178 3.96 -6.83 11.74
C ALA A 178 3.94 -5.30 11.62
N ALA A 179 3.96 -4.77 10.40
CA ALA A 179 3.89 -3.34 10.14
C ALA A 179 2.59 -2.70 10.66
N LEU A 180 1.44 -3.35 10.41
CA LEU A 180 0.14 -2.89 10.90
C LEU A 180 0.00 -3.01 12.43
N LYS A 181 0.63 -4.00 13.06
CA LYS A 181 0.72 -4.12 14.52
C LYS A 181 1.59 -3.03 15.14
N ASN A 182 2.64 -2.61 14.45
CA ASN A 182 3.59 -1.61 14.93
C ASN A 182 3.25 -0.18 14.47
N SER A 183 1.97 0.17 14.52
CA SER A 183 1.47 1.56 14.34
C SER A 183 1.50 2.10 12.91
N GLN A 184 1.74 1.30 11.87
CA GLN A 184 1.44 1.71 10.51
C GLN A 184 -0.09 1.63 10.30
N PRO A 185 -0.81 2.75 10.13
CA PRO A 185 -2.27 2.72 10.07
C PRO A 185 -2.80 2.00 8.82
N PHE A 186 -2.02 2.04 7.75
CA PHE A 186 -2.23 1.33 6.50
C PHE A 186 -0.92 1.27 5.70
N PHE A 187 -0.76 0.28 4.86
CA PHE A 187 0.28 0.28 3.83
C PHE A 187 -0.33 0.45 2.43
N ARG A 188 0.43 1.10 1.54
CA ARG A 188 0.01 1.31 0.16
C ARG A 188 0.34 0.10 -0.70
N VAL A 189 -0.53 -0.17 -1.68
CA VAL A 189 -0.33 -1.17 -2.73
C VAL A 189 -0.55 -0.48 -4.07
N HIS A 190 0.53 -0.25 -4.80
CA HIS A 190 0.47 0.35 -6.14
C HIS A 190 0.58 -0.76 -7.19
N ILE A 191 -0.40 -0.82 -8.09
CA ILE A 191 -0.49 -1.86 -9.10
C ILE A 191 -0.37 -1.21 -10.48
N PHE A 192 0.65 -1.62 -11.21
CA PHE A 192 1.00 -1.09 -12.51
C PHE A 192 0.88 -2.16 -13.60
N PRO A 193 0.58 -1.77 -14.85
CA PRO A 193 0.60 -2.72 -15.97
C PRO A 193 2.00 -3.30 -16.20
N PHE A 194 3.00 -2.46 -16.12
CA PHE A 194 4.42 -2.74 -16.33
C PHE A 194 5.27 -1.71 -15.57
N ARG A 195 6.60 -1.91 -15.54
CA ARG A 195 7.53 -0.87 -15.04
C ARG A 195 7.44 0.34 -15.95
N MET A 196 6.96 1.48 -15.43
CA MET A 196 6.53 2.63 -16.25
C MET A 196 7.70 3.51 -16.73
N THR A 197 8.75 2.85 -17.26
CA THR A 197 9.86 3.52 -17.93
C THR A 197 9.41 4.19 -19.23
N ALA A 198 10.18 5.14 -19.72
CA ALA A 198 9.89 5.80 -21.01
C ALA A 198 9.83 4.79 -22.18
N GLU A 199 10.70 3.78 -22.17
CA GLU A 199 10.74 2.71 -23.16
C GLU A 199 9.45 1.86 -23.15
N ASN A 200 9.03 1.40 -21.96
CA ASN A 200 7.81 0.60 -21.83
C ASN A 200 6.57 1.42 -22.19
N MET A 201 6.49 2.68 -21.78
CA MET A 201 5.42 3.59 -22.19
C MET A 201 5.36 3.77 -23.72
N ALA A 202 6.51 3.88 -24.37
CA ALA A 202 6.59 3.98 -25.84
C ALA A 202 6.14 2.68 -26.52
N ARG A 203 6.49 1.51 -25.97
CA ARG A 203 6.06 0.19 -26.48
C ARG A 203 4.55 0.04 -26.43
N HIS A 204 3.90 0.56 -25.41
CA HIS A 204 2.46 0.47 -25.20
C HIS A 204 1.66 1.71 -25.62
N LYS A 205 2.25 2.65 -26.37
CA LYS A 205 1.66 3.96 -26.74
C LYS A 205 0.31 3.88 -27.49
N HIS A 206 0.02 2.77 -28.13
CA HIS A 206 -1.22 2.55 -28.88
C HIS A 206 -2.33 1.86 -28.07
N SER A 207 -2.08 1.56 -26.79
CA SER A 207 -3.08 0.98 -25.91
C SER A 207 -4.25 1.95 -25.68
N LYS A 208 -5.47 1.42 -25.64
CA LYS A 208 -6.65 2.19 -25.22
C LYS A 208 -6.53 2.76 -23.80
N TRP A 209 -5.63 2.20 -23.00
CA TRP A 209 -5.39 2.59 -21.60
C TRP A 209 -4.28 3.64 -21.44
N ILE A 210 -3.65 4.08 -22.52
CA ILE A 210 -2.46 4.95 -22.44
C ILE A 210 -2.69 6.21 -21.59
N LYS A 211 -3.85 6.86 -21.68
CA LYS A 211 -4.18 8.05 -20.87
C LYS A 211 -4.29 7.74 -19.37
N PHE A 212 -4.82 6.57 -19.02
CA PHE A 212 -4.85 6.10 -17.66
C PHE A 212 -3.43 5.79 -17.15
N TRP A 213 -2.63 5.13 -17.97
CA TRP A 213 -1.24 4.79 -17.63
C TRP A 213 -0.33 6.01 -17.54
N GLU A 214 -0.55 7.06 -18.36
CA GLU A 214 0.12 8.35 -18.20
C GLU A 214 -0.12 8.93 -16.81
N ASN A 215 -1.35 8.86 -16.30
CA ASN A 215 -1.67 9.32 -14.95
C ASN A 215 -1.11 8.38 -13.84
N LEU A 216 -1.08 7.07 -14.05
CA LEU A 216 -0.39 6.15 -13.12
C LEU A 216 1.10 6.44 -13.07
N LYS A 217 1.71 6.80 -14.21
CA LYS A 217 3.14 7.10 -14.33
C LYS A 217 3.56 8.28 -13.47
N GLU A 218 2.72 9.28 -13.27
CA GLU A 218 3.01 10.41 -12.39
C GLU A 218 3.34 9.93 -10.97
N GLY A 219 2.52 9.07 -10.39
CA GLY A 219 2.77 8.49 -9.07
C GLY A 219 3.92 7.48 -9.03
N TYR A 220 4.17 6.76 -10.14
CA TYR A 220 5.32 5.90 -10.28
C TYR A 220 6.62 6.72 -10.25
N ASP A 221 6.71 7.78 -11.04
CA ASP A 221 7.90 8.63 -11.14
C ASP A 221 8.22 9.36 -9.81
N LEU A 222 7.18 9.79 -9.08
CA LEU A 222 7.34 10.37 -7.74
C LEU A 222 8.03 9.39 -6.79
N PHE A 223 7.57 8.14 -6.74
CA PHE A 223 8.23 7.14 -5.91
C PHE A 223 9.66 6.85 -6.37
N GLU A 224 9.90 6.75 -7.68
CA GLU A 224 11.26 6.52 -8.20
C GLU A 224 12.22 7.66 -7.80
N MET A 225 11.72 8.88 -7.68
CA MET A 225 12.50 10.05 -7.32
C MET A 225 12.79 10.13 -5.82
N ASP A 226 11.74 9.98 -5.00
CA ASP A 226 11.80 10.30 -3.58
C ASP A 226 11.97 9.05 -2.70
N ARG A 227 11.72 7.86 -3.24
CA ARG A 227 11.65 6.59 -2.49
C ARG A 227 10.68 6.65 -1.31
N VAL A 228 9.62 7.47 -1.46
CA VAL A 228 8.50 7.59 -0.52
C VAL A 228 7.21 7.48 -1.34
N PRO A 229 6.29 6.57 -0.99
CA PRO A 229 5.02 6.45 -1.71
C PRO A 229 4.24 7.76 -1.63
N PRO A 230 3.84 8.36 -2.78
CA PRO A 230 3.13 9.64 -2.78
C PRO A 230 1.74 9.52 -2.15
N ASP A 231 1.29 10.58 -1.50
CA ASP A 231 -0.11 10.73 -1.12
C ASP A 231 -0.96 10.94 -2.36
N THR A 232 -2.04 10.16 -2.45
CA THR A 232 -2.85 10.09 -3.66
C THR A 232 -4.30 10.42 -3.34
N THR A 233 -4.87 11.35 -4.08
CA THR A 233 -6.30 11.69 -4.07
C THR A 233 -6.90 11.54 -5.45
N VAL A 234 -8.23 11.66 -5.57
CA VAL A 234 -8.91 11.61 -6.86
C VAL A 234 -9.73 12.88 -7.05
N LYS A 235 -9.42 13.64 -8.10
CA LYS A 235 -10.15 14.85 -8.50
C LYS A 235 -10.46 14.78 -9.99
N GLN A 236 -11.68 15.10 -10.38
CA GLN A 236 -12.12 15.11 -11.79
C GLN A 236 -11.76 13.82 -12.56
N LYS A 237 -11.97 12.66 -11.90
CA LYS A 237 -11.66 11.33 -12.45
C LYS A 237 -10.17 11.11 -12.78
N LYS A 238 -9.25 11.76 -12.07
CA LYS A 238 -7.80 11.57 -12.19
C LYS A 238 -7.19 11.38 -10.82
N TYR A 239 -6.14 10.58 -10.74
CA TYR A 239 -5.26 10.58 -9.59
C TYR A 239 -4.51 11.91 -9.54
N VAL A 240 -4.50 12.52 -8.37
CA VAL A 240 -3.76 13.74 -8.06
C VAL A 240 -2.84 13.42 -6.90
N PHE A 241 -1.57 13.74 -7.05
CA PHE A 241 -0.53 13.48 -6.07
C PHE A 241 -0.20 14.77 -5.34
N ASP A 242 -0.06 14.67 -4.02
CA ASP A 242 0.44 15.80 -3.23
C ASP A 242 1.96 15.88 -3.45
N THR A 243 2.37 16.91 -4.18
CA THR A 243 3.76 17.14 -4.54
C THR A 243 4.16 18.51 -4.03
N ASP A 244 5.29 18.59 -3.35
CA ASP A 244 5.91 19.89 -3.17
C ASP A 244 6.48 20.41 -4.52
N ASP A 245 6.80 21.71 -4.59
CA ASP A 245 7.27 22.41 -5.82
C ASP A 245 8.46 21.74 -6.53
N ARG A 246 9.16 20.80 -5.90
CA ARG A 246 10.33 20.08 -6.43
C ARG A 246 9.99 19.19 -7.61
N TYR A 247 8.82 18.51 -7.57
CA TYR A 247 8.39 17.64 -8.66
C TYR A 247 8.08 18.42 -9.94
N THR A 248 7.34 19.52 -9.81
CA THR A 248 6.98 20.38 -10.93
C THR A 248 8.23 20.94 -11.63
N LYS A 249 9.26 21.32 -10.86
CA LYS A 249 10.56 21.75 -11.38
C LYS A 249 11.34 20.63 -12.06
N ALA A 250 11.33 19.40 -11.51
CA ALA A 250 12.05 18.27 -12.09
C ALA A 250 11.46 17.83 -13.45
N ILE A 251 10.12 17.81 -13.59
CA ILE A 251 9.46 17.51 -14.88
C ILE A 251 9.74 18.62 -15.91
N SER A 252 9.66 19.89 -15.52
CA SER A 252 9.94 20.99 -16.43
C SER A 252 11.38 20.94 -16.97
N ASN A 253 12.35 20.61 -16.12
CA ASN A 253 13.75 20.45 -16.51
C ASN A 253 13.99 19.23 -17.42
N ARG A 254 13.32 18.10 -17.19
CA ARG A 254 13.41 16.93 -18.07
C ARG A 254 12.81 17.18 -19.44
N SER A 255 11.66 17.85 -19.51
CA SER A 255 11.02 18.23 -20.78
C SER A 255 11.87 19.25 -21.55
N TYR A 256 12.57 20.14 -20.87
CA TYR A 256 13.48 21.10 -21.47
C TYR A 256 14.75 20.42 -22.03
N SER A 257 15.36 19.48 -21.29
CA SER A 257 16.52 18.70 -21.75
C SER A 257 16.19 17.80 -22.94
N ALA A 258 15.00 17.17 -22.96
CA ALA A 258 14.55 16.35 -24.09
C ALA A 258 14.31 17.17 -25.37
N LYS A 259 13.84 18.43 -25.26
CA LYS A 259 13.70 19.33 -26.41
C LYS A 259 15.05 19.77 -26.99
N ILE A 260 16.06 20.00 -26.14
CA ILE A 260 17.42 20.39 -26.60
C ILE A 260 18.11 19.22 -27.31
N SER A 261 17.89 17.97 -26.87
CA SER A 261 18.50 16.81 -27.53
C SER A 261 17.87 16.46 -28.91
N GLN A 262 16.69 17.00 -29.23
CA GLN A 262 16.06 16.85 -30.55
C GLN A 262 16.44 17.97 -31.57
N VAL A 263 17.16 18.99 -31.14
CA VAL A 263 17.58 20.14 -31.98
C VAL A 263 19.08 20.08 -32.32
N ARG A 264 19.77 19.02 -31.93
CA ARG A 264 21.13 18.66 -32.35
C ARG A 264 21.07 17.34 -33.13
#